data_122e5fdac94c9b4275f546382feaa3e9
#
_entry.id   122e5fdac94c9b4275f546382feaa3e9
#
_cell.length_a   1.000
_cell.length_b   1.000
_cell.length_c   1.000
_cell.angle_alpha   90.00
_cell.angle_beta   90.00
_cell.angle_gamma   90.00
#
_symmetry.space_group_name_H-M   'P 1'
#
loop_
_entity.id
_entity.type
_entity.pdbx_description
1 polymer ?
#
loop_
_entity_poly.entity_id
_entity_poly.type
_entity_poly.pdbx_seq_one_letter_code
_entity_poly.pdbx_strand_id
1 'polypeptide(L)'
;MFDTIVPRGVDQLMALTQAFRKDDRTQKVDLIVGVYKDDTGGVPIMSAVKKAEAHLVAAETTKNYVGVIGDAEVNRIAPQLVLGENAPAIMDKRIGAVQTPGGSGALKVGFDLINSIRPGAKVWMSQPTWANHMPIARDAGMQIDSYPYFRESDRGLDFEAMMAHLDAEAVAGDVILLHACCHNPTGVDLAMPHWEALCKLIVARGLVPFVDSAYQGLGTSMEEDVAGLRHLAEHVPEMLIASSFSKNFGIYRERCGALTVIAKDEDSVPLIMAALQSVIRSNYSMPPSHGARIVGTVFGDAALKAEWAEELEVMRQRIAETRVLLRAKMEELQVTSDLSFLTDQRGMFSYTGFTSEQVNRLRDEFGVYTAGDGRINVAGVGSENIDYVASSFAAVMRSEH
;
A
#
# COMPACT_ATOMS: atom_id res chain seq x y z
N MET A 1 31.85 21.05 -2.98
CA MET A 1 30.48 20.72 -3.43
C MET A 1 29.90 19.59 -2.57
N PHE A 2 30.56 18.45 -2.46
CA PHE A 2 30.03 17.32 -1.66
C PHE A 2 30.25 17.48 -0.15
N ASP A 3 31.14 18.36 0.26
CA ASP A 3 31.44 18.66 1.67
C ASP A 3 30.30 19.36 2.43
N THR A 4 29.28 19.83 1.70
CA THR A 4 28.06 20.43 2.26
C THR A 4 26.90 19.46 2.39
N ILE A 5 27.10 18.16 2.08
CA ILE A 5 26.06 17.14 2.22
C ILE A 5 25.76 16.96 3.71
N VAL A 6 24.55 17.35 4.11
CA VAL A 6 24.01 16.99 5.42
C VAL A 6 23.55 15.52 5.34
N PRO A 7 24.05 14.62 6.20
CA PRO A 7 23.59 13.25 6.22
C PRO A 7 22.07 13.22 6.44
N ARG A 8 21.31 12.74 5.45
CA ARG A 8 19.92 12.38 5.66
C ARG A 8 19.91 11.11 6.53
N GLY A 9 19.05 11.05 7.55
CA GLY A 9 18.95 9.87 8.40
C GLY A 9 18.80 8.60 7.55
N VAL A 10 19.45 7.53 7.97
CA VAL A 10 19.30 6.22 7.31
C VAL A 10 17.84 5.80 7.47
N ASP A 11 17.23 5.29 6.41
CA ASP A 11 15.90 4.69 6.48
C ASP A 11 15.91 3.61 7.58
N GLN A 12 15.07 3.81 8.60
CA GLN A 12 15.06 2.97 9.80
C GLN A 12 14.75 1.51 9.47
N LEU A 13 13.87 1.26 8.48
CA LEU A 13 13.53 -0.11 8.06
C LEU A 13 14.72 -0.78 7.36
N MET A 14 15.49 -0.03 6.56
CA MET A 14 16.71 -0.55 5.94
C MET A 14 17.78 -0.85 6.99
N ALA A 15 17.95 0.01 7.98
CA ALA A 15 18.90 -0.20 9.08
C ALA A 15 18.53 -1.45 9.89
N LEU A 16 17.25 -1.62 10.25
CA LEU A 16 16.75 -2.81 10.95
C LEU A 16 16.92 -4.09 10.13
N THR A 17 16.64 -4.03 8.82
CA THR A 17 16.87 -5.17 7.92
C THR A 17 18.34 -5.57 7.85
N GLN A 18 19.24 -4.61 7.84
CA GLN A 18 20.69 -4.89 7.91
C GLN A 18 21.09 -5.47 9.27
N ALA A 19 20.53 -4.96 10.36
CA ALA A 19 20.76 -5.49 11.71
C ALA A 19 20.30 -6.95 11.80
N PHE A 20 19.08 -7.25 11.31
CA PHE A 20 18.57 -8.64 11.23
C PHE A 20 19.50 -9.58 10.45
N ARG A 21 20.04 -9.12 9.30
CA ARG A 21 20.95 -9.94 8.49
C ARG A 21 22.28 -10.22 9.18
N LYS A 22 22.77 -9.27 10.02
CA LYS A 22 24.02 -9.38 10.76
C LYS A 22 23.90 -10.12 12.10
N ASP A 23 22.69 -10.37 12.53
CA ASP A 23 22.43 -11.11 13.77
C ASP A 23 22.74 -12.60 13.55
N ASP A 24 23.68 -13.15 14.29
CA ASP A 24 24.14 -14.54 14.15
C ASP A 24 23.29 -15.53 14.97
N ARG A 25 22.27 -15.08 15.68
CA ARG A 25 21.36 -15.96 16.43
C ARG A 25 20.66 -16.93 15.49
N THR A 26 20.58 -18.19 15.90
CA THR A 26 19.83 -19.23 15.17
C THR A 26 18.33 -19.00 15.26
N GLN A 27 17.87 -18.47 16.40
CA GLN A 27 16.46 -18.15 16.64
C GLN A 27 16.27 -16.63 16.51
N LYS A 28 15.77 -16.20 15.37
CA LYS A 28 15.42 -14.81 15.07
C LYS A 28 14.27 -14.74 14.07
N VAL A 29 13.43 -13.72 14.19
CA VAL A 29 12.24 -13.56 13.36
C VAL A 29 12.21 -12.16 12.75
N ASP A 30 12.02 -12.07 11.42
CA ASP A 30 11.86 -10.81 10.68
C ASP A 30 10.39 -10.49 10.45
N LEU A 31 9.89 -9.50 11.18
CA LEU A 31 8.56 -8.92 11.04
C LEU A 31 8.60 -7.47 10.51
N ILE A 32 9.73 -7.07 9.89
CA ILE A 32 9.98 -5.67 9.46
C ILE A 32 9.39 -5.41 8.08
N VAL A 33 9.79 -6.25 7.11
CA VAL A 33 9.58 -5.97 5.68
C VAL A 33 8.18 -6.38 5.25
N GLY A 34 7.46 -5.45 4.61
CA GLY A 34 6.10 -5.67 4.08
C GLY A 34 6.08 -6.50 2.79
N VAL A 35 6.51 -7.73 2.88
CA VAL A 35 6.38 -8.76 1.82
C VAL A 35 5.57 -9.93 2.36
N TYR A 36 4.82 -10.58 1.49
CA TYR A 36 4.18 -11.84 1.84
C TYR A 36 5.26 -12.92 2.05
N LYS A 37 5.10 -13.70 3.10
CA LYS A 37 5.89 -14.92 3.34
C LYS A 37 4.93 -16.09 3.47
N ASP A 38 5.31 -17.23 2.91
CA ASP A 38 4.59 -18.49 3.11
C ASP A 38 4.81 -19.06 4.52
N ASP A 39 4.23 -20.20 4.80
CA ASP A 39 4.33 -20.82 6.13
C ASP A 39 5.76 -21.24 6.52
N THR A 40 6.63 -21.44 5.54
CA THR A 40 8.06 -21.75 5.73
C THR A 40 8.94 -20.49 5.85
N GLY A 41 8.34 -19.30 5.79
CA GLY A 41 9.05 -18.02 5.81
C GLY A 41 9.66 -17.61 4.45
N GLY A 42 9.40 -18.39 3.39
CA GLY A 42 9.81 -18.07 2.02
C GLY A 42 8.96 -16.96 1.39
N VAL A 43 9.51 -16.27 0.39
CA VAL A 43 8.76 -15.33 -0.46
C VAL A 43 8.51 -16.04 -1.80
N PRO A 44 7.34 -16.68 -1.97
CA PRO A 44 7.08 -17.48 -3.16
C PRO A 44 6.87 -16.59 -4.39
N ILE A 45 7.21 -17.12 -5.56
CA ILE A 45 6.76 -16.59 -6.83
C ILE A 45 5.48 -17.34 -7.20
N MET A 46 4.40 -16.63 -7.46
CA MET A 46 3.11 -17.22 -7.87
C MET A 46 3.28 -18.06 -9.14
N SER A 47 2.60 -19.19 -9.22
CA SER A 47 2.66 -20.11 -10.36
C SER A 47 2.19 -19.43 -11.64
N ALA A 48 1.12 -18.64 -11.57
CA ALA A 48 0.63 -17.83 -12.68
C ALA A 48 1.71 -16.86 -13.21
N VAL A 49 2.47 -16.23 -12.29
CA VAL A 49 3.60 -15.34 -12.64
C VAL A 49 4.71 -16.12 -13.37
N LYS A 50 5.11 -17.28 -12.83
CA LYS A 50 6.15 -18.11 -13.47
C LYS A 50 5.76 -18.57 -14.87
N LYS A 51 4.50 -18.95 -15.07
CA LYS A 51 3.98 -19.35 -16.38
C LYS A 51 3.97 -18.18 -17.36
N ALA A 52 3.57 -16.99 -16.88
CA ALA A 52 3.63 -15.77 -17.69
C ALA A 52 5.08 -15.42 -18.09
N GLU A 53 6.05 -15.50 -17.17
CA GLU A 53 7.47 -15.30 -17.47
C GLU A 53 7.98 -16.28 -18.51
N ALA A 54 7.68 -17.57 -18.39
CA ALA A 54 8.08 -18.58 -19.35
C ALA A 54 7.49 -18.31 -20.75
N HIS A 55 6.21 -17.88 -20.82
CA HIS A 55 5.57 -17.47 -22.06
C HIS A 55 6.30 -16.26 -22.68
N LEU A 56 6.60 -15.24 -21.90
CA LEU A 56 7.30 -14.04 -22.37
C LEU A 56 8.70 -14.36 -22.91
N VAL A 57 9.45 -15.20 -22.22
CA VAL A 57 10.80 -15.63 -22.69
C VAL A 57 10.71 -16.33 -24.05
N ALA A 58 9.67 -17.14 -24.26
CA ALA A 58 9.48 -17.87 -25.52
C ALA A 58 8.91 -16.98 -26.65
N ALA A 59 8.06 -16.02 -26.34
CA ALA A 59 7.29 -15.26 -27.34
C ALA A 59 7.88 -13.89 -27.70
N GLU A 60 8.64 -13.26 -26.78
CA GLU A 60 9.19 -11.93 -27.06
C GLU A 60 10.35 -11.97 -28.06
N THR A 61 10.20 -11.17 -29.10
CA THR A 61 11.21 -11.06 -30.18
C THR A 61 11.99 -9.74 -30.14
N THR A 62 11.62 -8.81 -29.25
CA THR A 62 12.26 -7.48 -29.16
C THR A 62 12.26 -6.96 -27.74
N LYS A 63 13.26 -6.14 -27.41
CA LYS A 63 13.34 -5.33 -26.18
C LYS A 63 13.32 -3.84 -26.50
N ASN A 64 12.63 -3.46 -27.55
CA ASN A 64 12.48 -2.06 -27.92
C ASN A 64 11.71 -1.25 -26.88
N TYR A 65 11.81 0.07 -26.92
CA TYR A 65 11.09 0.97 -26.03
C TYR A 65 9.57 0.83 -26.17
N VAL A 66 8.83 0.81 -25.04
CA VAL A 66 7.36 0.71 -25.03
C VAL A 66 6.67 2.07 -25.08
N GLY A 67 7.41 3.17 -24.88
CA GLY A 67 6.88 4.52 -24.87
C GLY A 67 6.71 5.10 -23.46
N VAL A 68 6.46 6.40 -23.42
CA VAL A 68 6.45 7.19 -22.17
C VAL A 68 5.37 6.74 -21.18
N ILE A 69 4.16 6.42 -21.68
CA ILE A 69 3.03 5.99 -20.85
C ILE A 69 3.11 4.52 -20.42
N GLY A 70 4.11 3.76 -20.93
CA GLY A 70 4.32 2.37 -20.59
C GLY A 70 3.44 1.39 -21.39
N ASP A 71 3.19 0.24 -20.80
CA ASP A 71 2.46 -0.87 -21.40
C ASP A 71 0.96 -0.59 -21.48
N ALA A 72 0.37 -0.73 -22.67
CA ALA A 72 -1.03 -0.43 -22.93
C ALA A 72 -1.99 -1.36 -22.16
N GLU A 73 -1.62 -2.64 -21.98
CA GLU A 73 -2.44 -3.59 -21.23
C GLU A 73 -2.51 -3.23 -19.75
N VAL A 74 -1.39 -2.86 -19.13
CA VAL A 74 -1.41 -2.40 -17.73
C VAL A 74 -2.23 -1.13 -17.57
N ASN A 75 -2.13 -0.20 -18.54
CA ASN A 75 -2.93 1.04 -18.52
C ASN A 75 -4.44 0.76 -18.66
N ARG A 76 -4.82 -0.32 -19.30
CA ARG A 76 -6.22 -0.80 -19.37
C ARG A 76 -6.63 -1.57 -18.10
N ILE A 77 -5.76 -2.47 -17.62
CA ILE A 77 -6.06 -3.39 -16.51
C ILE A 77 -6.14 -2.64 -15.17
N ALA A 78 -5.22 -1.72 -14.91
CA ALA A 78 -5.14 -1.07 -13.61
C ALA A 78 -6.43 -0.32 -13.20
N PRO A 79 -7.03 0.55 -14.03
CA PRO A 79 -8.32 1.15 -13.71
C PRO A 79 -9.46 0.12 -13.62
N GLN A 80 -9.47 -0.91 -14.45
CA GLN A 80 -10.52 -1.95 -14.39
C GLN A 80 -10.49 -2.77 -13.10
N LEU A 81 -9.29 -3.04 -12.56
CA LEU A 81 -9.15 -3.75 -11.30
C LEU A 81 -9.72 -2.98 -10.11
N VAL A 82 -9.41 -1.70 -10.02
CA VAL A 82 -9.81 -0.88 -8.86
C VAL A 82 -11.22 -0.33 -8.99
N LEU A 83 -11.67 0.00 -10.20
CA LEU A 83 -12.99 0.61 -10.43
C LEU A 83 -14.06 -0.42 -10.82
N GLY A 84 -13.66 -1.54 -11.46
CA GLY A 84 -14.56 -2.46 -12.16
C GLY A 84 -14.63 -2.13 -13.65
N GLU A 85 -14.81 -3.17 -14.48
CA GLU A 85 -14.78 -3.03 -15.95
C GLU A 85 -15.87 -2.09 -16.50
N ASN A 86 -17.02 -2.00 -15.81
CA ASN A 86 -18.18 -1.20 -16.22
C ASN A 86 -18.36 0.08 -15.37
N ALA A 87 -17.32 0.53 -14.68
CA ALA A 87 -17.39 1.74 -13.87
C ALA A 87 -17.80 2.96 -14.71
N PRO A 88 -18.66 3.87 -14.20
CA PRO A 88 -19.13 5.04 -14.96
C PRO A 88 -17.97 5.86 -15.55
N ALA A 89 -16.90 6.10 -14.80
CA ALA A 89 -15.76 6.85 -15.29
C ALA A 89 -15.04 6.19 -16.49
N ILE A 90 -15.06 4.84 -16.57
CA ILE A 90 -14.53 4.09 -17.73
C ILE A 90 -15.49 4.20 -18.92
N MET A 91 -16.79 3.99 -18.69
CA MET A 91 -17.80 4.04 -19.74
C MET A 91 -17.93 5.43 -20.35
N ASP A 92 -17.80 6.47 -19.55
CA ASP A 92 -17.82 7.88 -19.93
C ASP A 92 -16.47 8.38 -20.49
N LYS A 93 -15.47 7.49 -20.64
CA LYS A 93 -14.12 7.78 -21.14
C LYS A 93 -13.39 8.90 -20.37
N ARG A 94 -13.65 9.01 -19.08
CA ARG A 94 -13.03 10.01 -18.19
C ARG A 94 -11.73 9.54 -17.55
N ILE A 95 -11.11 8.46 -18.05
CA ILE A 95 -9.93 7.83 -17.49
C ILE A 95 -8.68 8.17 -18.29
N GLY A 96 -7.68 8.73 -17.61
CA GLY A 96 -6.28 8.72 -18.03
C GLY A 96 -5.49 7.73 -17.18
N ALA A 97 -4.72 6.84 -17.81
CA ALA A 97 -3.91 5.87 -17.09
C ALA A 97 -2.50 5.75 -17.68
N VAL A 98 -1.50 5.64 -16.80
CA VAL A 98 -0.09 5.48 -17.18
C VAL A 98 0.59 4.45 -16.27
N GLN A 99 1.35 3.56 -16.86
CA GLN A 99 2.20 2.64 -16.10
C GLN A 99 3.33 3.41 -15.40
N THR A 100 3.67 2.96 -14.19
CA THR A 100 4.69 3.59 -13.36
C THR A 100 5.63 2.55 -12.73
N PRO A 101 6.84 2.96 -12.27
CA PRO A 101 7.74 2.09 -11.51
C PRO A 101 7.18 1.77 -10.11
N GLY A 102 6.14 0.92 -10.06
CA GLY A 102 5.39 0.55 -8.85
C GLY A 102 4.53 1.69 -8.31
N GLY A 103 3.86 1.44 -7.18
CA GLY A 103 3.02 2.44 -6.51
C GLY A 103 3.76 3.71 -6.09
N SER A 104 5.02 3.60 -5.67
CA SER A 104 5.86 4.78 -5.37
C SER A 104 6.02 5.71 -6.58
N GLY A 105 6.20 5.12 -7.77
CA GLY A 105 6.25 5.88 -9.02
C GLY A 105 4.90 6.53 -9.34
N ALA A 106 3.78 5.83 -9.07
CA ALA A 106 2.44 6.38 -9.26
C ALA A 106 2.18 7.59 -8.34
N LEU A 107 2.53 7.49 -7.07
CA LEU A 107 2.44 8.60 -6.11
C LEU A 107 3.30 9.78 -6.55
N LYS A 108 4.56 9.53 -6.94
CA LYS A 108 5.47 10.60 -7.38
C LYS A 108 4.93 11.33 -8.61
N VAL A 109 4.52 10.58 -9.64
CA VAL A 109 3.96 11.15 -10.87
C VAL A 109 2.66 11.91 -10.59
N GLY A 110 1.81 11.37 -9.70
CA GLY A 110 0.57 12.03 -9.28
C GLY A 110 0.83 13.36 -8.56
N PHE A 111 1.74 13.39 -7.60
CA PHE A 111 2.10 14.63 -6.90
C PHE A 111 2.81 15.63 -7.82
N ASP A 112 3.70 15.18 -8.73
CA ASP A 112 4.32 16.06 -9.72
C ASP A 112 3.27 16.67 -10.66
N LEU A 113 2.29 15.89 -11.11
CA LEU A 113 1.16 16.40 -11.89
C LEU A 113 0.40 17.47 -11.10
N ILE A 114 -0.02 17.16 -9.87
CA ILE A 114 -0.78 18.11 -9.04
C ILE A 114 0.01 19.40 -8.84
N ASN A 115 1.28 19.31 -8.45
CA ASN A 115 2.11 20.51 -8.23
C ASN A 115 2.33 21.33 -9.52
N SER A 116 2.35 20.67 -10.69
CA SER A 116 2.50 21.36 -11.98
C SER A 116 1.27 22.18 -12.37
N ILE A 117 0.06 21.71 -12.02
CA ILE A 117 -1.20 22.39 -12.36
C ILE A 117 -1.70 23.29 -11.22
N ARG A 118 -1.32 23.00 -9.97
CA ARG A 118 -1.70 23.76 -8.78
C ARG A 118 -0.51 23.90 -7.82
N PRO A 119 0.47 24.75 -8.13
CA PRO A 119 1.62 24.97 -7.26
C PRO A 119 1.18 25.43 -5.86
N GLY A 120 1.73 24.79 -4.83
CA GLY A 120 1.41 25.09 -3.43
C GLY A 120 0.16 24.42 -2.89
N ALA A 121 -0.48 23.52 -3.64
CA ALA A 121 -1.52 22.65 -3.09
C ALA A 121 -0.98 21.85 -1.92
N LYS A 122 -1.79 21.72 -0.87
CA LYS A 122 -1.46 20.93 0.30
C LYS A 122 -1.95 19.49 0.11
N VAL A 123 -1.18 18.52 0.59
CA VAL A 123 -1.62 17.13 0.73
C VAL A 123 -1.80 16.79 2.20
N TRP A 124 -2.99 16.32 2.53
CA TRP A 124 -3.37 15.82 3.84
C TRP A 124 -3.14 14.33 3.91
N MET A 125 -2.38 13.86 4.90
CA MET A 125 -2.01 12.46 5.09
C MET A 125 -2.48 11.96 6.45
N SER A 126 -2.86 10.68 6.54
CA SER A 126 -3.17 10.06 7.83
C SER A 126 -1.98 10.07 8.79
N GLN A 127 -2.24 10.19 10.08
CA GLN A 127 -1.22 10.04 11.11
C GLN A 127 -1.57 8.83 12.00
N PRO A 128 -0.70 7.76 11.93
CA PRO A 128 0.45 7.58 11.05
C PRO A 128 0.06 7.29 9.59
N THR A 129 1.04 7.32 8.68
CA THR A 129 0.93 6.89 7.28
C THR A 129 2.18 6.11 6.87
N TRP A 130 2.16 5.49 5.69
CA TRP A 130 3.37 4.87 5.15
C TRP A 130 4.52 5.88 5.08
N ALA A 131 5.62 5.54 5.75
CA ALA A 131 6.74 6.48 5.98
C ALA A 131 7.27 7.16 4.70
N ASN A 132 7.11 6.51 3.54
CA ASN A 132 7.60 7.05 2.27
C ASN A 132 6.61 8.03 1.58
N HIS A 133 5.37 8.18 2.05
CA HIS A 133 4.43 9.18 1.53
C HIS A 133 4.97 10.59 1.65
N MET A 134 5.45 10.95 2.85
CA MET A 134 5.97 12.30 3.11
C MET A 134 7.21 12.65 2.26
N PRO A 135 8.26 11.80 2.15
CA PRO A 135 9.38 12.10 1.27
C PRO A 135 8.98 12.24 -0.19
N ILE A 136 8.10 11.36 -0.71
CA ILE A 136 7.65 11.42 -2.11
C ILE A 136 6.92 12.74 -2.39
N ALA A 137 5.98 13.13 -1.53
CA ALA A 137 5.24 14.38 -1.69
C ALA A 137 6.14 15.60 -1.55
N ARG A 138 7.07 15.59 -0.59
CA ARG A 138 8.05 16.68 -0.38
C ARG A 138 8.95 16.85 -1.61
N ASP A 139 9.47 15.75 -2.14
CA ASP A 139 10.34 15.78 -3.33
C ASP A 139 9.57 16.16 -4.61
N ALA A 140 8.24 16.06 -4.60
CA ALA A 140 7.36 16.61 -5.64
C ALA A 140 6.99 18.09 -5.42
N GLY A 141 7.47 18.72 -4.36
CA GLY A 141 7.20 20.13 -4.05
C GLY A 141 5.85 20.41 -3.40
N MET A 142 5.14 19.36 -2.91
CA MET A 142 3.86 19.54 -2.22
C MET A 142 4.04 20.14 -0.82
N GLN A 143 3.09 20.96 -0.40
CA GLN A 143 2.90 21.26 1.02
C GLN A 143 2.26 20.05 1.71
N ILE A 144 2.73 19.71 2.91
CA ILE A 144 2.28 18.47 3.59
C ILE A 144 1.71 18.85 4.95
N ASP A 145 0.56 18.29 5.25
CA ASP A 145 -0.04 18.32 6.57
C ASP A 145 -0.65 16.94 6.90
N SER A 146 -1.10 16.74 8.13
CA SER A 146 -1.63 15.45 8.56
C SER A 146 -2.98 15.60 9.26
N TYR A 147 -3.78 14.55 9.20
CA TYR A 147 -5.02 14.41 9.95
C TYR A 147 -4.95 13.23 10.92
N PRO A 148 -5.62 13.32 12.10
CA PRO A 148 -5.75 12.20 13.01
C PRO A 148 -6.38 10.99 12.30
N TYR A 149 -5.86 9.80 12.57
CA TYR A 149 -6.38 8.57 11.95
C TYR A 149 -6.43 7.39 12.92
N PHE A 150 -5.38 7.20 13.69
CA PHE A 150 -5.23 6.07 14.61
C PHE A 150 -5.38 6.51 16.05
N ARG A 151 -6.22 5.81 16.82
CA ARG A 151 -6.42 6.04 18.25
C ARG A 151 -5.66 4.97 19.04
N GLU A 152 -4.66 5.40 19.80
CA GLU A 152 -3.79 4.48 20.54
C GLU A 152 -4.51 3.70 21.65
N SER A 153 -5.54 4.29 22.27
CA SER A 153 -6.22 3.71 23.43
C SER A 153 -6.90 2.38 23.15
N ASP A 154 -7.43 2.19 21.95
CA ASP A 154 -8.11 0.96 21.50
C ASP A 154 -7.50 0.38 20.21
N ARG A 155 -6.40 0.96 19.73
CA ARG A 155 -5.71 0.59 18.49
C ARG A 155 -6.65 0.59 17.28
N GLY A 156 -7.61 1.49 17.28
CA GLY A 156 -8.68 1.63 16.30
C GLY A 156 -8.61 2.93 15.49
N LEU A 157 -9.66 3.15 14.71
CA LEU A 157 -9.83 4.35 13.89
C LEU A 157 -10.32 5.53 14.74
N ASP A 158 -9.68 6.69 14.63
CA ASP A 158 -10.17 7.95 15.19
C ASP A 158 -10.92 8.77 14.12
N PHE A 159 -12.05 8.21 13.68
CA PHE A 159 -12.81 8.79 12.58
C PHE A 159 -13.41 10.16 12.90
N GLU A 160 -13.86 10.36 14.13
CA GLU A 160 -14.45 11.64 14.56
C GLU A 160 -13.42 12.77 14.53
N ALA A 161 -12.22 12.50 15.08
CA ALA A 161 -11.13 13.48 15.05
C ALA A 161 -10.64 13.74 13.61
N MET A 162 -10.55 12.69 12.76
CA MET A 162 -10.22 12.82 11.34
C MET A 162 -11.18 13.77 10.63
N MET A 163 -12.49 13.54 10.78
CA MET A 163 -13.52 14.33 10.11
C MET A 163 -13.55 15.77 10.61
N ALA A 164 -13.48 15.98 11.92
CA ALA A 164 -13.49 17.32 12.53
C ALA A 164 -12.26 18.13 12.08
N HIS A 165 -11.09 17.49 12.03
CA HIS A 165 -9.85 18.14 11.60
C HIS A 165 -9.90 18.56 10.14
N LEU A 166 -10.27 17.62 9.24
CA LEU A 166 -10.37 17.90 7.81
C LEU A 166 -11.45 18.96 7.51
N ASP A 167 -12.57 18.95 8.23
CA ASP A 167 -13.60 19.96 8.05
C ASP A 167 -13.14 21.36 8.49
N ALA A 168 -12.33 21.45 9.54
CA ALA A 168 -11.81 22.74 10.03
C ALA A 168 -10.68 23.32 9.17
N GLU A 169 -9.75 22.47 8.72
CA GLU A 169 -8.44 22.92 8.24
C GLU A 169 -8.24 22.78 6.71
N ALA A 170 -8.90 21.77 6.06
CA ALA A 170 -8.71 21.54 4.66
C ALA A 170 -9.48 22.57 3.80
N VAL A 171 -8.85 23.03 2.72
CA VAL A 171 -9.42 24.04 1.81
C VAL A 171 -9.62 23.48 0.41
N ALA A 172 -10.52 24.09 -0.36
CA ALA A 172 -10.86 23.64 -1.70
C ALA A 172 -9.62 23.49 -2.61
N GLY A 173 -9.49 22.32 -3.20
CA GLY A 173 -8.38 21.90 -4.07
C GLY A 173 -7.15 21.37 -3.32
N ASP A 174 -7.19 21.27 -2.00
CA ASP A 174 -6.23 20.44 -1.30
C ASP A 174 -6.43 18.96 -1.65
N VAL A 175 -5.34 18.20 -1.57
CA VAL A 175 -5.35 16.76 -1.82
C VAL A 175 -5.54 16.01 -0.51
N ILE A 176 -6.41 15.03 -0.48
CA ILE A 176 -6.48 14.07 0.62
C ILE A 176 -5.91 12.72 0.16
N LEU A 177 -4.80 12.30 0.77
CA LEU A 177 -4.20 10.99 0.52
C LEU A 177 -4.86 9.95 1.42
N LEU A 178 -5.41 8.91 0.81
CA LEU A 178 -6.13 7.82 1.46
C LEU A 178 -5.52 6.48 1.08
N HIS A 179 -5.69 5.47 1.92
CA HIS A 179 -5.39 4.08 1.57
C HIS A 179 -6.71 3.38 1.19
N ALA A 180 -6.71 2.62 0.09
CA ALA A 180 -7.90 1.90 -0.34
C ALA A 180 -8.29 0.80 0.67
N CYS A 181 -7.29 0.07 1.15
CA CYS A 181 -7.40 -1.03 2.12
C CYS A 181 -6.05 -1.32 2.78
N CYS A 182 -6.05 -2.14 3.82
CA CYS A 182 -4.85 -2.62 4.51
C CYS A 182 -3.92 -1.48 4.89
N HIS A 183 -4.46 -0.47 5.56
CA HIS A 183 -3.77 0.77 5.88
C HIS A 183 -2.37 0.54 6.46
N ASN A 184 -1.37 1.08 5.84
CA ASN A 184 0.02 0.98 6.28
C ASN A 184 0.42 2.25 7.09
N PRO A 185 0.73 2.16 8.38
CA PRO A 185 1.19 0.97 9.11
C PRO A 185 0.13 0.25 9.96
N THR A 186 -1.09 0.77 10.09
CA THR A 186 -1.99 0.42 11.20
C THR A 186 -2.79 -0.87 10.98
N GLY A 187 -3.06 -1.25 9.73
CA GLY A 187 -4.03 -2.30 9.42
C GLY A 187 -5.49 -1.92 9.72
N VAL A 188 -5.76 -0.69 10.14
CA VAL A 188 -7.10 -0.18 10.44
C VAL A 188 -7.69 0.47 9.21
N ASP A 189 -8.79 -0.05 8.71
CA ASP A 189 -9.40 0.41 7.46
C ASP A 189 -10.72 1.17 7.73
N LEU A 190 -11.08 2.06 6.80
CA LEU A 190 -12.37 2.74 6.79
C LEU A 190 -13.47 1.73 6.39
N ALA A 191 -14.53 1.60 7.21
CA ALA A 191 -15.73 0.88 6.82
C ALA A 191 -16.59 1.71 5.85
N MET A 192 -17.53 1.08 5.13
CA MET A 192 -18.39 1.79 4.16
C MET A 192 -19.08 3.03 4.71
N PRO A 193 -19.68 3.04 5.93
CA PRO A 193 -20.25 4.27 6.48
C PRO A 193 -19.23 5.41 6.64
N HIS A 194 -17.96 5.08 6.92
CA HIS A 194 -16.86 6.07 6.99
C HIS A 194 -16.55 6.63 5.60
N TRP A 195 -16.46 5.79 4.58
CA TRP A 195 -16.26 6.21 3.19
C TRP A 195 -17.39 7.12 2.69
N GLU A 196 -18.63 6.80 3.00
CA GLU A 196 -19.81 7.62 2.64
C GLU A 196 -19.76 9.00 3.31
N ALA A 197 -19.45 9.05 4.61
CA ALA A 197 -19.33 10.32 5.33
C ALA A 197 -18.15 11.16 4.82
N LEU A 198 -16.99 10.52 4.60
CA LEU A 198 -15.79 11.16 4.07
C LEU A 198 -16.02 11.67 2.64
N CYS A 199 -16.72 10.92 1.80
CA CYS A 199 -17.10 11.35 0.46
C CYS A 199 -17.92 12.63 0.47
N LYS A 200 -18.90 12.74 1.36
CA LYS A 200 -19.70 13.95 1.53
C LYS A 200 -18.83 15.16 1.93
N LEU A 201 -17.87 14.96 2.82
CA LEU A 201 -16.93 16.00 3.23
C LEU A 201 -16.03 16.43 2.05
N ILE A 202 -15.46 15.47 1.32
CA ILE A 202 -14.59 15.71 0.15
C ILE A 202 -15.33 16.56 -0.88
N VAL A 203 -16.58 16.19 -1.22
CA VAL A 203 -17.39 16.94 -2.18
C VAL A 203 -17.74 18.34 -1.64
N ALA A 204 -18.20 18.44 -0.39
CA ALA A 204 -18.59 19.71 0.22
C ALA A 204 -17.43 20.70 0.34
N ARG A 205 -16.22 20.20 0.61
CA ARG A 205 -15.00 21.01 0.76
C ARG A 205 -14.25 21.21 -0.57
N GLY A 206 -14.63 20.52 -1.65
CA GLY A 206 -13.94 20.56 -2.93
C GLY A 206 -12.51 20.04 -2.86
N LEU A 207 -12.27 18.97 -2.07
CA LEU A 207 -10.98 18.30 -1.96
C LEU A 207 -10.77 17.35 -3.13
N VAL A 208 -9.50 17.04 -3.44
CA VAL A 208 -9.12 16.08 -4.47
C VAL A 208 -8.63 14.80 -3.83
N PRO A 209 -9.37 13.68 -3.90
CA PRO A 209 -8.89 12.42 -3.36
C PRO A 209 -7.77 11.83 -4.20
N PHE A 210 -6.71 11.39 -3.53
CA PHE A 210 -5.64 10.58 -4.08
C PHE A 210 -5.57 9.29 -3.27
N VAL A 211 -5.93 8.16 -3.88
CA VAL A 211 -6.03 6.87 -3.17
C VAL A 211 -4.87 5.96 -3.53
N ASP A 212 -4.11 5.53 -2.51
CA ASP A 212 -3.07 4.50 -2.63
C ASP A 212 -3.71 3.10 -2.50
N SER A 213 -3.64 2.31 -3.57
CA SER A 213 -4.13 0.93 -3.66
C SER A 213 -2.97 -0.05 -3.86
N ALA A 214 -2.25 -0.33 -2.78
CA ALA A 214 -1.09 -1.21 -2.82
C ALA A 214 -1.38 -2.66 -2.41
N TYR A 215 -2.54 -2.95 -1.80
CA TYR A 215 -2.82 -4.23 -1.13
C TYR A 215 -4.14 -4.88 -1.55
N GLN A 216 -4.76 -4.44 -2.64
CA GLN A 216 -6.02 -5.01 -3.13
C GLN A 216 -5.94 -6.53 -3.26
N GLY A 217 -6.89 -7.24 -2.67
CA GLY A 217 -6.98 -8.69 -2.59
C GLY A 217 -6.29 -9.32 -1.37
N LEU A 218 -5.67 -8.52 -0.49
CA LEU A 218 -4.98 -9.00 0.71
C LEU A 218 -5.68 -8.61 2.03
N GLY A 219 -6.75 -7.82 1.96
CA GLY A 219 -7.58 -7.45 3.12
C GLY A 219 -8.73 -8.41 3.34
N THR A 220 -9.85 -8.16 2.68
CA THR A 220 -11.07 -8.96 2.77
C THR A 220 -11.34 -9.74 1.47
N SER A 221 -11.30 -9.06 0.33
CA SER A 221 -11.40 -9.66 -1.01
C SER A 221 -10.96 -8.66 -2.08
N MET A 222 -10.84 -9.11 -3.33
CA MET A 222 -10.54 -8.23 -4.46
C MET A 222 -11.58 -7.11 -4.63
N GLU A 223 -12.83 -7.38 -4.32
CA GLU A 223 -13.95 -6.45 -4.52
C GLU A 223 -14.16 -5.53 -3.29
N GLU A 224 -14.15 -6.11 -2.08
CA GLU A 224 -14.39 -5.36 -0.86
C GLU A 224 -13.26 -4.38 -0.53
N ASP A 225 -12.02 -4.75 -0.84
CA ASP A 225 -10.83 -3.93 -0.58
C ASP A 225 -10.83 -2.60 -1.36
N VAL A 226 -11.65 -2.48 -2.39
CA VAL A 226 -11.79 -1.25 -3.20
C VAL A 226 -13.20 -0.67 -3.19
N ALA A 227 -14.12 -1.20 -2.38
CA ALA A 227 -15.50 -0.74 -2.34
C ALA A 227 -15.61 0.76 -1.98
N GLY A 228 -14.83 1.21 -1.00
CA GLY A 228 -14.80 2.63 -0.60
C GLY A 228 -14.18 3.53 -1.68
N LEU A 229 -13.12 3.07 -2.35
CA LEU A 229 -12.53 3.75 -3.50
C LEU A 229 -13.54 3.91 -4.63
N ARG A 230 -14.30 2.84 -4.96
CA ARG A 230 -15.36 2.87 -5.98
C ARG A 230 -16.45 3.85 -5.62
N HIS A 231 -16.88 3.86 -4.35
CA HIS A 231 -17.86 4.83 -3.87
C HIS A 231 -17.37 6.28 -4.09
N LEU A 232 -16.11 6.59 -3.77
CA LEU A 232 -15.55 7.92 -4.08
C LEU A 232 -15.60 8.21 -5.58
N ALA A 233 -15.13 7.27 -6.41
CA ALA A 233 -15.02 7.45 -7.86
C ALA A 233 -16.37 7.73 -8.55
N GLU A 234 -17.48 7.29 -7.96
CA GLU A 234 -18.83 7.55 -8.46
C GLU A 234 -19.38 8.94 -8.07
N HIS A 235 -18.82 9.55 -7.01
CA HIS A 235 -19.40 10.77 -6.44
C HIS A 235 -18.51 12.01 -6.55
N VAL A 236 -17.21 11.84 -6.81
CA VAL A 236 -16.29 12.97 -6.99
C VAL A 236 -16.07 13.28 -8.47
N PRO A 237 -15.87 14.55 -8.84
CA PRO A 237 -15.64 14.92 -10.24
C PRO A 237 -14.25 14.49 -10.73
N GLU A 238 -13.24 14.53 -9.87
CA GLU A 238 -11.84 14.26 -10.19
C GLU A 238 -11.17 13.48 -9.07
N MET A 239 -10.28 12.56 -9.42
CA MET A 239 -9.62 11.69 -8.45
C MET A 239 -8.33 11.10 -9.03
N LEU A 240 -7.33 10.82 -8.20
CA LEU A 240 -6.14 10.07 -8.56
C LEU A 240 -6.09 8.74 -7.79
N ILE A 241 -5.58 7.70 -8.44
CA ILE A 241 -5.42 6.37 -7.86
C ILE A 241 -4.02 5.86 -8.17
N ALA A 242 -3.21 5.60 -7.14
CA ALA A 242 -1.92 4.94 -7.25
C ALA A 242 -2.10 3.44 -7.04
N SER A 243 -1.97 2.65 -8.08
CA SER A 243 -2.07 1.18 -8.02
C SER A 243 -0.68 0.54 -8.02
N SER A 244 -0.52 -0.54 -7.25
CA SER A 244 0.72 -1.33 -7.22
C SER A 244 0.44 -2.81 -7.40
N PHE A 245 1.18 -3.45 -8.31
CA PHE A 245 1.15 -4.90 -8.50
C PHE A 245 2.23 -5.64 -7.69
N SER A 246 2.95 -4.92 -6.82
CA SER A 246 4.06 -5.51 -6.05
C SER A 246 3.61 -6.62 -5.11
N LYS A 247 2.44 -6.48 -4.46
CA LYS A 247 1.99 -7.41 -3.42
C LYS A 247 1.03 -8.46 -3.97
N ASN A 248 -0.01 -8.05 -4.69
CA ASN A 248 -1.02 -8.97 -5.21
C ASN A 248 -0.54 -9.84 -6.39
N PHE A 249 0.63 -9.55 -6.97
CA PHE A 249 1.34 -10.43 -7.89
C PHE A 249 2.65 -11.02 -7.33
N GLY A 250 3.07 -10.60 -6.14
CA GLY A 250 4.35 -11.03 -5.57
C GLY A 250 5.58 -10.60 -6.36
N ILE A 251 5.47 -9.58 -7.22
CA ILE A 251 6.55 -9.11 -8.14
C ILE A 251 7.24 -7.83 -7.62
N TYR A 252 7.57 -7.79 -6.36
CA TYR A 252 8.10 -6.62 -5.63
C TYR A 252 9.24 -5.89 -6.33
N ARG A 253 10.18 -6.63 -6.93
CA ARG A 253 11.39 -6.07 -7.58
C ARG A 253 11.18 -5.70 -9.03
N GLU A 254 10.10 -6.14 -9.67
CA GLU A 254 9.81 -5.84 -11.07
C GLU A 254 9.29 -4.42 -11.28
N ARG A 255 8.94 -3.73 -10.19
CA ARG A 255 8.53 -2.32 -10.17
C ARG A 255 7.36 -2.03 -11.12
N CYS A 256 6.27 -2.76 -10.99
CA CYS A 256 5.04 -2.56 -11.77
C CYS A 256 3.95 -1.90 -10.92
N GLY A 257 3.37 -0.83 -11.43
CA GLY A 257 2.25 -0.08 -10.89
C GLY A 257 1.63 0.79 -11.97
N ALA A 258 0.61 1.55 -11.62
CA ALA A 258 -0.03 2.51 -12.51
C ALA A 258 -0.60 3.70 -11.74
N LEU A 259 -0.58 4.88 -12.35
CA LEU A 259 -1.38 6.01 -11.95
C LEU A 259 -2.61 6.06 -12.83
N THR A 260 -3.79 6.04 -12.21
CA THR A 260 -5.08 6.29 -12.87
C THR A 260 -5.58 7.66 -12.43
N VAL A 261 -6.03 8.47 -13.39
CA VAL A 261 -6.66 9.78 -13.14
C VAL A 261 -8.08 9.72 -13.65
N ILE A 262 -9.04 10.01 -12.79
CA ILE A 262 -10.43 10.26 -13.19
C ILE A 262 -10.54 11.76 -13.47
N ALA A 263 -10.85 12.09 -14.71
CA ALA A 263 -11.05 13.46 -15.16
C ALA A 263 -12.51 13.90 -14.93
N LYS A 264 -12.72 15.20 -14.89
CA LYS A 264 -14.04 15.81 -14.80
C LYS A 264 -14.95 15.42 -15.98
N ASP A 265 -14.37 15.38 -17.19
CA ASP A 265 -15.05 15.05 -18.45
C ASP A 265 -14.09 14.38 -19.45
N GLU A 266 -14.61 13.84 -20.55
CA GLU A 266 -13.82 13.19 -21.62
C GLU A 266 -12.82 14.16 -22.27
N ASP A 267 -13.20 15.43 -22.46
CA ASP A 267 -12.38 16.43 -23.14
C ASP A 267 -11.12 16.82 -22.33
N SER A 268 -11.14 16.67 -21.02
CA SER A 268 -10.01 16.90 -20.13
C SER A 268 -8.94 15.83 -20.20
N VAL A 269 -9.28 14.59 -20.60
CA VAL A 269 -8.36 13.44 -20.58
C VAL A 269 -7.14 13.66 -21.48
N PRO A 270 -7.24 14.13 -22.73
CA PRO A 270 -6.06 14.39 -23.56
C PRO A 270 -5.07 15.39 -22.95
N LEU A 271 -5.57 16.43 -22.27
CA LEU A 271 -4.75 17.43 -21.61
C LEU A 271 -4.00 16.84 -20.41
N ILE A 272 -4.69 16.05 -19.59
CA ILE A 272 -4.10 15.32 -18.45
C ILE A 272 -3.02 14.36 -18.95
N MET A 273 -3.30 13.60 -20.01
CA MET A 273 -2.35 12.66 -20.58
C MET A 273 -1.10 13.35 -21.15
N ALA A 274 -1.25 14.52 -21.77
CA ALA A 274 -0.12 15.30 -22.24
C ALA A 274 0.75 15.82 -21.07
N ALA A 275 0.13 16.27 -19.98
CA ALA A 275 0.83 16.69 -18.77
C ALA A 275 1.56 15.50 -18.10
N LEU A 276 0.90 14.34 -17.95
CA LEU A 276 1.51 13.13 -17.44
C LEU A 276 2.72 12.67 -18.25
N GLN A 277 2.64 12.72 -19.59
CA GLN A 277 3.76 12.39 -20.46
C GLN A 277 4.95 13.33 -20.24
N SER A 278 4.70 14.62 -20.04
CA SER A 278 5.75 15.61 -19.73
C SER A 278 6.43 15.30 -18.40
N VAL A 279 5.65 15.03 -17.34
CA VAL A 279 6.14 14.65 -16.01
C VAL A 279 6.98 13.38 -16.08
N ILE A 280 6.46 12.34 -16.70
CA ILE A 280 7.15 11.04 -16.84
C ILE A 280 8.46 11.20 -17.64
N ARG A 281 8.41 11.96 -18.75
CA ARG A 281 9.56 12.15 -19.62
C ARG A 281 10.74 12.79 -18.89
N SER A 282 10.47 13.72 -17.98
CA SER A 282 11.50 14.40 -17.19
C SER A 282 11.95 13.60 -15.96
N ASN A 283 11.14 12.63 -15.49
CA ASN A 283 11.44 11.83 -14.30
C ASN A 283 12.26 10.56 -14.65
N TYR A 284 11.61 9.57 -15.23
CA TYR A 284 12.24 8.27 -15.58
C TYR A 284 12.15 7.92 -17.07
N SER A 285 11.62 8.82 -17.89
CA SER A 285 11.48 8.72 -19.35
C SER A 285 10.52 7.64 -19.82
N MET A 286 10.59 6.42 -19.30
CA MET A 286 9.76 5.27 -19.61
C MET A 286 9.84 4.26 -18.44
N PRO A 287 8.72 3.63 -18.05
CA PRO A 287 8.75 2.63 -16.99
C PRO A 287 9.38 1.31 -17.46
N PRO A 288 9.84 0.43 -16.53
CA PRO A 288 10.31 -0.91 -16.87
C PRO A 288 9.15 -1.78 -17.37
N SER A 289 9.38 -2.55 -18.44
CA SER A 289 8.28 -3.27 -19.12
C SER A 289 8.06 -4.70 -18.63
N HIS A 290 9.07 -5.38 -18.04
CA HIS A 290 8.95 -6.81 -17.76
C HIS A 290 7.80 -7.13 -16.80
N GLY A 291 7.72 -6.45 -15.66
CA GLY A 291 6.59 -6.63 -14.72
C GLY A 291 5.22 -6.31 -15.32
N ALA A 292 5.16 -5.30 -16.18
CA ALA A 292 3.93 -4.94 -16.89
C ALA A 292 3.50 -6.06 -17.87
N ARG A 293 4.45 -6.62 -18.59
CA ARG A 293 4.20 -7.75 -19.52
C ARG A 293 3.73 -9.00 -18.78
N ILE A 294 4.25 -9.29 -17.57
CA ILE A 294 3.76 -10.36 -16.71
C ILE A 294 2.27 -10.14 -16.38
N VAL A 295 1.93 -8.96 -15.86
CA VAL A 295 0.54 -8.60 -15.53
C VAL A 295 -0.36 -8.71 -16.76
N GLY A 296 0.05 -8.12 -17.90
CA GLY A 296 -0.69 -8.19 -19.16
C GLY A 296 -0.89 -9.62 -19.64
N THR A 297 0.11 -10.49 -19.53
CA THR A 297 0.02 -11.91 -19.92
C THR A 297 -0.96 -12.67 -19.02
N VAL A 298 -0.90 -12.48 -17.70
CA VAL A 298 -1.84 -13.12 -16.77
C VAL A 298 -3.27 -12.69 -17.04
N PHE A 299 -3.53 -11.40 -17.25
CA PHE A 299 -4.88 -10.91 -17.53
C PHE A 299 -5.37 -11.17 -18.96
N GLY A 300 -4.45 -11.43 -19.88
CA GLY A 300 -4.76 -11.82 -21.27
C GLY A 300 -5.17 -13.29 -21.45
N ASP A 301 -4.94 -14.13 -20.42
CA ASP A 301 -5.28 -15.56 -20.41
C ASP A 301 -6.22 -15.87 -19.24
N ALA A 302 -7.42 -16.34 -19.55
CA ALA A 302 -8.46 -16.62 -18.56
C ALA A 302 -8.04 -17.67 -17.51
N ALA A 303 -7.25 -18.67 -17.91
CA ALA A 303 -6.77 -19.72 -17.02
C ALA A 303 -5.69 -19.18 -16.07
N LEU A 304 -4.74 -18.39 -16.58
CA LEU A 304 -3.73 -17.73 -15.74
C LEU A 304 -4.34 -16.71 -14.78
N LYS A 305 -5.35 -15.95 -15.23
CA LYS A 305 -6.09 -15.01 -14.37
C LYS A 305 -6.80 -15.71 -13.22
N ALA A 306 -7.45 -16.86 -13.52
CA ALA A 306 -8.13 -17.67 -12.50
C ALA A 306 -7.13 -18.26 -11.50
N GLU A 307 -6.02 -18.82 -11.97
CA GLU A 307 -4.95 -19.34 -11.12
C GLU A 307 -4.33 -18.26 -10.23
N TRP A 308 -4.05 -17.07 -10.77
CA TRP A 308 -3.58 -15.93 -10.00
C TRP A 308 -4.56 -15.52 -8.90
N ALA A 309 -5.86 -15.48 -9.21
CA ALA A 309 -6.88 -15.11 -8.23
C ALA A 309 -6.98 -16.13 -7.09
N GLU A 310 -6.87 -17.43 -7.40
CA GLU A 310 -6.85 -18.51 -6.41
C GLU A 310 -5.60 -18.43 -5.51
N GLU A 311 -4.42 -18.24 -6.09
CA GLU A 311 -3.18 -18.08 -5.33
C GLU A 311 -3.23 -16.86 -4.40
N LEU A 312 -3.78 -15.73 -4.87
CA LEU A 312 -3.95 -14.53 -4.07
C LEU A 312 -4.91 -14.76 -2.90
N GLU A 313 -6.00 -15.48 -3.14
CA GLU A 313 -6.96 -15.86 -2.08
C GLU A 313 -6.31 -16.73 -1.01
N VAL A 314 -5.48 -17.72 -1.39
CA VAL A 314 -4.69 -18.52 -0.45
C VAL A 314 -3.76 -17.63 0.39
N MET A 315 -3.10 -16.66 -0.22
CA MET A 315 -2.25 -15.71 0.51
C MET A 315 -3.05 -14.89 1.53
N ARG A 316 -4.21 -14.39 1.15
CA ARG A 316 -5.12 -13.62 2.01
C ARG A 316 -5.62 -14.45 3.18
N GLN A 317 -6.11 -15.67 2.91
CA GLN A 317 -6.61 -16.58 3.94
C GLN A 317 -5.53 -16.91 4.98
N ARG A 318 -4.32 -17.24 4.53
CA ARG A 318 -3.20 -17.49 5.43
C ARG A 318 -2.91 -16.30 6.35
N ILE A 319 -2.91 -15.06 5.82
CA ILE A 319 -2.71 -13.87 6.66
C ILE A 319 -3.80 -13.75 7.72
N ALA A 320 -5.07 -13.96 7.35
CA ALA A 320 -6.19 -13.89 8.27
C ALA A 320 -6.13 -14.99 9.35
N GLU A 321 -5.83 -16.22 8.97
CA GLU A 321 -5.66 -17.35 9.88
C GLU A 321 -4.49 -17.12 10.86
N THR A 322 -3.37 -16.59 10.37
CA THR A 322 -2.21 -16.25 11.22
C THR A 322 -2.59 -15.23 12.29
N ARG A 323 -3.43 -14.24 11.99
CA ARG A 323 -3.93 -13.27 12.97
C ARG A 323 -4.73 -13.94 14.08
N VAL A 324 -5.66 -14.83 13.71
CA VAL A 324 -6.49 -15.58 14.65
C VAL A 324 -5.63 -16.48 15.53
N LEU A 325 -4.69 -17.23 14.94
CA LEU A 325 -3.79 -18.13 15.66
C LEU A 325 -2.86 -17.38 16.61
N LEU A 326 -2.27 -16.25 16.17
CA LEU A 326 -1.39 -15.45 17.03
C LEU A 326 -2.16 -14.90 18.24
N ARG A 327 -3.38 -14.41 18.04
CA ARG A 327 -4.25 -13.98 19.11
C ARG A 327 -4.53 -15.11 20.10
N ALA A 328 -4.97 -16.27 19.61
CA ALA A 328 -5.27 -17.45 20.44
C ALA A 328 -4.06 -17.89 21.28
N LYS A 329 -2.86 -17.93 20.68
CA LYS A 329 -1.61 -18.27 21.39
C LYS A 329 -1.28 -17.27 22.49
N MET A 330 -1.49 -15.98 22.28
CA MET A 330 -1.27 -14.96 23.31
C MET A 330 -2.33 -15.05 24.43
N GLU A 331 -3.58 -15.39 24.10
CA GLU A 331 -4.64 -15.65 25.09
C GLU A 331 -4.32 -16.89 25.94
N GLU A 332 -3.83 -18.00 25.34
CA GLU A 332 -3.33 -19.18 26.05
C GLU A 332 -2.20 -18.83 27.04
N LEU A 333 -1.35 -17.88 26.68
CA LEU A 333 -0.28 -17.36 27.53
C LEU A 333 -0.78 -16.39 28.61
N GLN A 334 -2.10 -16.20 28.77
CA GLN A 334 -2.72 -15.34 29.76
C GLN A 334 -2.29 -13.87 29.68
N VAL A 335 -2.10 -13.36 28.47
CA VAL A 335 -1.94 -11.92 28.23
C VAL A 335 -3.28 -11.24 28.56
N THR A 336 -3.26 -10.31 29.51
CA THR A 336 -4.48 -9.65 30.02
C THR A 336 -4.86 -8.39 29.24
N SER A 337 -3.96 -7.86 28.39
CA SER A 337 -4.25 -6.73 27.51
C SER A 337 -5.23 -7.12 26.41
N ASP A 338 -5.99 -6.15 25.93
CA ASP A 338 -6.87 -6.36 24.78
C ASP A 338 -6.05 -6.73 23.53
N LEU A 339 -6.36 -7.89 22.95
CA LEU A 339 -5.74 -8.46 21.77
C LEU A 339 -6.67 -8.43 20.53
N SER A 340 -7.84 -7.79 20.64
CA SER A 340 -8.83 -7.71 19.55
C SER A 340 -8.23 -7.08 18.30
N PHE A 341 -7.32 -6.13 18.44
CA PHE A 341 -6.64 -5.46 17.34
C PHE A 341 -5.96 -6.44 16.36
N LEU A 342 -5.49 -7.59 16.83
CA LEU A 342 -4.88 -8.61 15.96
C LEU A 342 -5.86 -9.14 14.92
N THR A 343 -7.14 -9.23 15.25
CA THR A 343 -8.21 -9.73 14.36
C THR A 343 -9.03 -8.64 13.71
N ASP A 344 -9.08 -7.44 14.29
CA ASP A 344 -9.83 -6.30 13.77
C ASP A 344 -9.06 -5.57 12.67
N GLN A 345 -7.74 -5.49 12.79
CA GLN A 345 -6.85 -4.95 11.75
C GLN A 345 -6.75 -5.91 10.56
N ARG A 346 -6.52 -5.37 9.36
CA ARG A 346 -6.57 -6.09 8.10
C ARG A 346 -5.24 -6.10 7.35
N GLY A 347 -5.08 -7.06 6.41
CA GLY A 347 -3.90 -7.17 5.58
C GLY A 347 -2.66 -7.66 6.33
N MET A 348 -1.49 -7.44 5.76
CA MET A 348 -0.25 -8.00 6.28
C MET A 348 0.36 -7.22 7.46
N PHE A 349 -0.13 -6.01 7.76
CA PHE A 349 0.41 -5.23 8.88
C PHE A 349 -0.50 -5.25 10.10
N SER A 350 0.12 -5.20 11.26
CA SER A 350 -0.54 -4.94 12.53
C SER A 350 0.25 -3.90 13.31
N TYR A 351 -0.47 -2.93 13.89
CA TYR A 351 0.12 -1.90 14.73
C TYR A 351 -0.14 -2.27 16.19
N THR A 352 0.90 -2.78 16.85
CA THR A 352 0.77 -3.45 18.16
C THR A 352 0.59 -2.49 19.31
N GLY A 353 0.99 -1.22 19.15
CA GLY A 353 1.08 -0.25 20.23
C GLY A 353 2.24 -0.52 21.20
N PHE A 354 3.21 -1.35 20.82
CA PHE A 354 4.40 -1.57 21.64
C PHE A 354 5.20 -0.27 21.81
N THR A 355 5.63 -0.02 23.04
CA THR A 355 6.53 1.09 23.34
C THR A 355 7.91 0.85 22.70
N SER A 356 8.69 1.93 22.53
CA SER A 356 10.06 1.81 22.04
C SER A 356 10.93 0.88 22.90
N GLU A 357 10.67 0.82 24.21
CA GLU A 357 11.35 -0.10 25.12
C GLU A 357 10.98 -1.55 24.81
N GLN A 358 9.70 -1.85 24.65
CA GLN A 358 9.21 -3.19 24.28
C GLN A 358 9.76 -3.63 22.92
N VAL A 359 9.77 -2.73 21.91
CA VAL A 359 10.37 -3.00 20.60
C VAL A 359 11.85 -3.31 20.70
N ASN A 360 12.61 -2.55 21.50
CA ASN A 360 14.03 -2.82 21.72
C ASN A 360 14.25 -4.17 22.43
N ARG A 361 13.45 -4.48 23.45
CA ARG A 361 13.52 -5.78 24.14
C ARG A 361 13.21 -6.95 23.22
N LEU A 362 12.18 -6.83 22.36
CA LEU A 362 11.88 -7.85 21.34
C LEU A 362 13.10 -8.15 20.47
N ARG A 363 13.79 -7.10 20.01
CA ARG A 363 14.99 -7.24 19.19
C ARG A 363 16.17 -7.81 19.99
N ASP A 364 16.49 -7.21 21.12
CA ASP A 364 17.76 -7.45 21.83
C ASP A 364 17.72 -8.75 22.65
N GLU A 365 16.60 -9.04 23.33
CA GLU A 365 16.44 -10.25 24.16
C GLU A 365 15.98 -11.46 23.33
N PHE A 366 15.03 -11.25 22.40
CA PHE A 366 14.35 -12.34 21.71
C PHE A 366 14.70 -12.48 20.23
N GLY A 367 15.43 -11.53 19.61
CA GLY A 367 15.69 -11.59 18.17
C GLY A 367 14.45 -11.43 17.30
N VAL A 368 13.37 -10.88 17.86
CA VAL A 368 12.14 -10.59 17.11
C VAL A 368 12.24 -9.13 16.64
N TYR A 369 12.41 -8.97 15.34
CA TYR A 369 12.62 -7.66 14.71
C TYR A 369 11.31 -7.11 14.18
N THR A 370 10.86 -6.00 14.72
CA THR A 370 9.68 -5.23 14.29
C THR A 370 10.10 -3.85 13.79
N ALA A 371 9.20 -3.09 13.17
CA ALA A 371 9.46 -1.67 12.91
C ALA A 371 9.56 -0.90 14.24
N GLY A 372 10.30 0.21 14.24
CA GLY A 372 10.57 0.99 15.47
C GLY A 372 9.32 1.62 16.11
N ASP A 373 8.25 1.75 15.37
CA ASP A 373 6.93 2.24 15.78
C ASP A 373 5.99 1.12 16.27
N GLY A 374 6.48 -0.11 16.40
CA GLY A 374 5.67 -1.26 16.82
C GLY A 374 4.84 -1.91 15.71
N ARG A 375 4.98 -1.49 14.45
CA ARG A 375 4.37 -2.19 13.33
C ARG A 375 5.03 -3.55 13.11
N ILE A 376 4.22 -4.58 12.91
CA ILE A 376 4.66 -5.92 12.53
C ILE A 376 4.10 -6.32 11.17
N ASN A 377 4.87 -7.13 10.42
CA ASN A 377 4.35 -7.87 9.28
C ASN A 377 3.85 -9.24 9.76
N VAL A 378 2.54 -9.40 9.86
CA VAL A 378 1.89 -10.64 10.31
C VAL A 378 2.22 -11.81 9.37
N ALA A 379 2.41 -11.55 8.06
CA ALA A 379 2.81 -12.59 7.12
C ALA A 379 4.21 -13.18 7.41
N GLY A 380 5.02 -12.52 8.27
CA GLY A 380 6.29 -13.08 8.76
C GLY A 380 6.16 -14.11 9.88
N VAL A 381 4.95 -14.27 10.41
CA VAL A 381 4.60 -15.31 11.39
C VAL A 381 4.12 -16.56 10.64
N GLY A 382 4.65 -17.73 10.97
CA GLY A 382 4.27 -19.01 10.38
C GLY A 382 4.27 -20.12 11.43
N SER A 383 3.91 -21.35 11.04
CA SER A 383 3.81 -22.49 11.93
C SER A 383 5.07 -22.78 12.74
N GLU A 384 6.24 -22.51 12.15
CA GLU A 384 7.54 -22.77 12.80
C GLU A 384 7.93 -21.73 13.86
N ASN A 385 7.36 -20.52 13.84
CA ASN A 385 7.78 -19.44 14.73
C ASN A 385 6.66 -18.80 15.57
N ILE A 386 5.39 -19.16 15.34
CA ILE A 386 4.24 -18.53 16.00
C ILE A 386 4.27 -18.66 17.54
N ASP A 387 4.63 -19.82 18.07
CA ASP A 387 4.75 -20.03 19.50
C ASP A 387 5.87 -19.16 20.12
N TYR A 388 6.96 -19.03 19.39
CA TYR A 388 8.07 -18.18 19.81
C TYR A 388 7.70 -16.68 19.77
N VAL A 389 7.07 -16.24 18.70
CA VAL A 389 6.61 -14.85 18.56
C VAL A 389 5.59 -14.52 19.65
N ALA A 390 4.59 -15.37 19.87
CA ALA A 390 3.58 -15.19 20.91
C ALA A 390 4.20 -15.10 22.30
N SER A 391 5.14 -16.01 22.61
CA SER A 391 5.85 -16.01 23.90
C SER A 391 6.70 -14.75 24.10
N SER A 392 7.39 -14.29 23.05
CA SER A 392 8.19 -13.07 23.09
C SER A 392 7.31 -11.82 23.29
N PHE A 393 6.17 -11.73 22.59
CA PHE A 393 5.22 -10.65 22.77
C PHE A 393 4.63 -10.65 24.19
N ALA A 394 4.20 -11.81 24.69
CA ALA A 394 3.70 -11.96 26.06
C ALA A 394 4.75 -11.55 27.11
N ALA A 395 6.03 -11.88 26.89
CA ALA A 395 7.12 -11.51 27.82
C ALA A 395 7.33 -10.00 27.93
N VAL A 396 7.29 -9.27 26.80
CA VAL A 396 7.45 -7.80 26.83
C VAL A 396 6.21 -7.07 27.32
N MET A 397 5.01 -7.64 27.12
CA MET A 397 3.75 -7.04 27.61
C MET A 397 3.54 -7.22 29.12
N ARG A 398 4.10 -8.24 29.75
CA ARG A 398 3.97 -8.51 31.20
C ARG A 398 4.89 -7.67 32.08
N SER A 399 5.86 -7.00 31.52
CA SER A 399 6.90 -6.30 32.27
C SER A 399 6.50 -4.87 32.69
N GLU A 400 5.23 -4.48 32.52
CA GLU A 400 4.71 -3.16 32.89
C GLU A 400 4.15 -3.10 34.33
N HIS A 401 4.58 -4.02 35.23
CA HIS A 401 4.19 -4.02 36.65
C HIS A 401 5.39 -3.80 37.57
#